data_2e0489b0fc7433618b9d5c573e50d007
#
_entry.id   2e0489b0fc7433618b9d5c573e50d007
#
_cell.length_a   1.000
_cell.length_b   1.000
_cell.length_c   1.000
_cell.angle_alpha   90.00
_cell.angle_beta   90.00
_cell.angle_gamma   90.00
#
_symmetry.space_group_name_H-M   'P 1'
#
loop_
_entity.id
_entity.type
_entity.pdbx_description
1 polymer ?
#
loop_
_entity_poly.entity_id
_entity_poly.type
_entity_poly.pdbx_seq_one_letter_code
_entity_poly.pdbx_strand_id
1 'polypeptide(L)'
;MLIDNNSKYIPMHSGPVILSDAANKPESQMTPLEKVGIVRDGISKKDLESLKEKTTLDYDKLALALAVTRATLINKKGTEKFNAPLSERILDLASLYSYGYEVFEDEARFNQWMFRPNKALGGQAPYDLMDSQFGREEVRDIIGRIDYGVYS
;
A
#
# COMPACT_ATOMS: atom_id res chain seq x y z
N MET A 1 16.19 15.49 -10.66
CA MET A 1 16.23 15.64 -9.20
C MET A 1 15.49 16.93 -8.82
N LEU A 2 14.54 16.82 -7.92
CA LEU A 2 13.83 17.98 -7.38
C LEU A 2 14.28 18.21 -5.95
N ILE A 3 14.37 19.49 -5.57
CA ILE A 3 14.74 19.88 -4.22
C ILE A 3 13.62 20.80 -3.70
N ASP A 4 13.08 20.48 -2.52
CA ASP A 4 12.05 21.31 -1.90
C ASP A 4 12.64 22.58 -1.26
N ASN A 5 11.79 23.42 -0.68
CA ASN A 5 12.22 24.69 -0.07
C ASN A 5 13.14 24.50 1.15
N ASN A 6 13.24 23.29 1.68
CA ASN A 6 14.12 22.93 2.78
C ASN A 6 15.40 22.23 2.30
N SER A 7 15.67 22.27 1.02
CA SER A 7 16.83 21.62 0.38
C SER A 7 16.86 20.11 0.53
N LYS A 8 15.71 19.48 0.74
CA LYS A 8 15.61 18.03 0.78
C LYS A 8 15.42 17.48 -0.62
N TYR A 9 16.05 16.32 -0.87
CA TYR A 9 15.86 15.63 -2.13
C TYR A 9 14.42 15.10 -2.23
N ILE A 10 13.77 15.39 -3.34
CA ILE A 10 12.44 14.86 -3.67
C ILE A 10 12.59 14.05 -4.95
N PRO A 11 12.29 12.74 -4.95
CA PRO A 11 12.34 11.94 -6.15
C PRO A 11 11.42 12.51 -7.23
N MET A 12 11.87 12.48 -8.49
CA MET A 12 11.07 12.97 -9.62
C MET A 12 9.76 12.19 -9.77
N HIS A 13 9.79 10.91 -9.44
CA HIS A 13 8.64 10.02 -9.51
C HIS A 13 8.37 9.47 -8.12
N SER A 14 7.58 10.19 -7.33
CA SER A 14 7.12 9.74 -6.01
C SER A 14 5.76 9.08 -6.13
N GLY A 15 5.53 8.03 -5.35
CA GLY A 15 4.20 7.49 -5.18
C GLY A 15 3.29 8.50 -4.46
N PRO A 16 1.97 8.34 -4.56
CA PRO A 16 1.05 9.23 -3.87
C PRO A 16 0.97 8.91 -2.38
N VAL A 17 0.47 9.90 -1.61
CA VAL A 17 0.03 9.69 -0.23
C VAL A 17 -1.34 9.03 -0.30
N ILE A 18 -1.47 7.85 0.27
CA ILE A 18 -2.71 7.06 0.21
C ILE A 18 -3.56 7.27 1.46
N LEU A 19 -2.94 7.20 2.63
CA LEU A 19 -3.62 7.39 3.92
C LEU A 19 -3.57 8.87 4.28
N SER A 20 -4.57 9.63 3.86
CA SER A 20 -4.53 11.09 3.83
C SER A 20 -4.39 11.76 5.20
N ASP A 21 -4.89 11.14 6.27
CA ASP A 21 -4.78 11.70 7.62
C ASP A 21 -3.54 11.18 8.36
N ALA A 22 -3.23 9.89 8.21
CA ALA A 22 -2.11 9.27 8.92
C ALA A 22 -0.76 9.61 8.32
N ALA A 23 -0.69 9.80 6.99
CA ALA A 23 0.57 9.98 6.28
C ALA A 23 0.70 11.41 5.76
N ASN A 24 1.89 11.99 5.88
CA ASN A 24 2.23 13.30 5.33
C ASN A 24 3.23 13.20 4.17
N LYS A 25 3.58 12.00 3.78
CA LYS A 25 4.43 11.72 2.62
C LYS A 25 4.07 10.33 2.07
N PRO A 26 4.52 9.98 0.85
CA PRO A 26 4.22 8.65 0.29
C PRO A 26 4.64 7.53 1.25
N GLU A 27 3.76 6.59 1.46
CA GLU A 27 4.01 5.47 2.39
C GLU A 27 5.22 4.64 1.96
N SER A 28 5.50 4.57 0.65
CA SER A 28 6.68 3.88 0.13
C SER A 28 8.01 4.51 0.60
N GLN A 29 7.98 5.74 1.08
CA GLN A 29 9.18 6.50 1.47
C GLN A 29 9.30 6.69 2.97
N MET A 30 8.42 6.09 3.75
CA MET A 30 8.47 6.17 5.20
C MET A 30 9.58 5.29 5.76
N THR A 31 10.25 5.81 6.79
CA THR A 31 11.20 5.02 7.57
C THR A 31 10.44 4.04 8.46
N PRO A 32 11.10 2.95 8.91
CA PRO A 32 10.47 2.04 9.86
C PRO A 32 9.99 2.74 11.14
N LEU A 33 10.73 3.72 11.65
CA LEU A 33 10.35 4.43 12.85
C LEU A 33 9.10 5.29 12.66
N GLU A 34 8.96 5.92 11.50
CA GLU A 34 7.75 6.65 11.14
C GLU A 34 6.54 5.71 11.08
N LYS A 35 6.72 4.53 10.52
CA LYS A 35 5.66 3.51 10.45
C LYS A 35 5.23 3.04 11.84
N VAL A 36 6.18 2.85 12.75
CA VAL A 36 5.89 2.49 14.15
C VAL A 36 4.97 3.52 14.78
N GLY A 37 5.27 4.80 14.58
CA GLY A 37 4.44 5.90 15.13
C GLY A 37 3.01 5.86 14.59
N ILE A 38 2.86 5.66 13.29
CA ILE A 38 1.54 5.59 12.65
C ILE A 38 0.73 4.41 13.20
N VAL A 39 1.36 3.25 13.33
CA VAL A 39 0.68 2.04 13.83
C VAL A 39 0.24 2.23 15.28
N ARG A 40 1.07 2.85 16.10
CA ARG A 40 0.74 3.12 17.52
C ARG A 40 -0.41 4.10 17.66
N ASP A 41 -0.48 5.10 16.80
CA ASP A 41 -1.61 6.04 16.76
C ASP A 41 -2.89 5.37 16.24
N GLY A 42 -2.74 4.34 15.44
CA GLY A 42 -3.84 3.65 14.78
C GLY A 42 -4.28 4.34 13.50
N ILE A 43 -4.75 3.55 12.56
CA ILE A 43 -5.28 4.04 11.29
C ILE A 43 -6.80 4.11 11.37
N SER A 44 -7.39 5.20 10.89
CA SER A 44 -8.82 5.45 10.96
C SER A 44 -9.59 4.77 9.82
N LYS A 45 -10.89 4.61 10.02
CA LYS A 45 -11.81 4.19 8.95
C LYS A 45 -11.73 5.14 7.75
N LYS A 46 -11.60 6.42 8.00
CA LYS A 46 -11.50 7.43 6.94
C LYS A 46 -10.28 7.16 6.05
N ASP A 47 -9.15 6.81 6.64
CA ASP A 47 -7.95 6.46 5.88
C ASP A 47 -8.12 5.15 5.11
N LEU A 48 -8.83 4.17 5.69
CA LEU A 48 -9.15 2.94 4.96
C LEU A 48 -10.03 3.25 3.74
N GLU A 49 -10.98 4.18 3.86
CA GLU A 49 -11.80 4.61 2.73
C GLU A 49 -10.95 5.28 1.64
N SER A 50 -9.94 6.08 2.02
CA SER A 50 -9.00 6.66 1.07
C SER A 50 -8.22 5.59 0.31
N LEU A 51 -7.74 4.58 1.02
CA LEU A 51 -7.06 3.43 0.41
C LEU A 51 -8.00 2.70 -0.56
N LYS A 52 -9.23 2.44 -0.13
CA LYS A 52 -10.23 1.75 -0.93
C LYS A 52 -10.49 2.48 -2.25
N GLU A 53 -10.68 3.78 -2.16
CA GLU A 53 -10.98 4.61 -3.33
C GLU A 53 -9.80 4.65 -4.32
N LYS A 54 -8.60 4.86 -3.80
CA LYS A 54 -7.38 4.95 -4.61
C LYS A 54 -7.06 3.65 -5.34
N THR A 55 -7.17 2.54 -4.63
CA THR A 55 -6.82 1.21 -5.17
C THR A 55 -7.96 0.55 -5.93
N THR A 56 -9.16 1.10 -5.86
CA THR A 56 -10.40 0.53 -6.41
C THR A 56 -10.74 -0.85 -5.84
N LEU A 57 -10.22 -1.18 -4.66
CA LEU A 57 -10.53 -2.42 -3.97
C LEU A 57 -11.86 -2.27 -3.22
N ASP A 58 -12.78 -3.21 -3.41
CA ASP A 58 -13.99 -3.25 -2.61
C ASP A 58 -13.72 -3.85 -1.23
N TYR A 59 -14.73 -3.84 -0.35
CA TYR A 59 -14.56 -4.37 1.00
C TYR A 59 -14.24 -5.85 1.04
N ASP A 60 -14.74 -6.64 0.10
CA ASP A 60 -14.44 -8.07 0.05
C ASP A 60 -12.96 -8.29 -0.26
N LYS A 61 -12.41 -7.55 -1.21
CA LYS A 61 -11.00 -7.62 -1.56
C LYS A 61 -10.12 -7.08 -0.44
N LEU A 62 -10.51 -5.96 0.18
CA LEU A 62 -9.75 -5.43 1.32
C LEU A 62 -9.73 -6.41 2.50
N ALA A 63 -10.85 -7.02 2.82
CA ALA A 63 -10.95 -8.00 3.90
C ALA A 63 -10.02 -9.19 3.65
N LEU A 64 -9.98 -9.68 2.41
CA LEU A 64 -9.09 -10.77 2.04
C LEU A 64 -7.62 -10.36 2.22
N ALA A 65 -7.22 -9.23 1.66
CA ALA A 65 -5.84 -8.76 1.74
C ALA A 65 -5.41 -8.45 3.17
N LEU A 66 -6.32 -7.95 3.99
CA LEU A 66 -6.03 -7.58 5.38
C LEU A 66 -6.24 -8.74 6.37
N ALA A 67 -6.68 -9.89 5.87
CA ALA A 67 -6.92 -11.10 6.66
C ALA A 67 -7.89 -10.87 7.84
N VAL A 68 -8.98 -10.16 7.55
CA VAL A 68 -10.05 -9.89 8.52
C VAL A 68 -11.41 -10.12 7.86
N THR A 69 -12.48 -10.12 8.66
CA THR A 69 -13.82 -10.21 8.12
C THR A 69 -14.23 -8.85 7.53
N ARG A 70 -15.13 -8.89 6.56
CA ARG A 70 -15.72 -7.68 5.98
C ARG A 70 -16.38 -6.81 7.06
N ALA A 71 -17.08 -7.44 8.00
CA ALA A 71 -17.76 -6.74 9.09
C ALA A 71 -16.77 -5.92 9.94
N THR A 72 -15.57 -6.43 10.18
CA THR A 72 -14.54 -5.72 10.93
C THR A 72 -14.22 -4.37 10.28
N LEU A 73 -14.16 -4.33 8.97
CA LEU A 73 -13.88 -3.09 8.23
C LEU A 73 -15.09 -2.17 8.19
N ILE A 74 -16.28 -2.71 7.95
CA ILE A 74 -17.50 -1.93 7.76
C ILE A 74 -17.99 -1.29 9.06
N ASN A 75 -17.83 -1.99 10.19
CA ASN A 75 -18.38 -1.53 11.46
C ASN A 75 -17.65 -0.33 12.06
N LYS A 76 -16.42 -0.04 11.65
CA LYS A 76 -15.75 1.21 12.04
C LYS A 76 -16.36 2.38 11.30
N LYS A 77 -16.38 3.54 11.94
CA LYS A 77 -16.98 4.76 11.39
C LYS A 77 -16.03 5.94 11.49
N GLY A 78 -15.95 6.72 10.43
CA GLY A 78 -15.29 8.02 10.40
C GLY A 78 -13.86 8.01 10.92
N THR A 79 -13.63 8.69 12.03
CA THR A 79 -12.31 8.84 12.64
C THR A 79 -11.98 7.74 13.64
N GLU A 80 -12.87 6.77 13.86
CA GLU A 80 -12.57 5.63 14.71
C GLU A 80 -11.37 4.86 14.15
N LYS A 81 -10.52 4.39 15.05
CA LYS A 81 -9.26 3.76 14.72
C LYS A 81 -9.35 2.24 14.80
N PHE A 82 -8.65 1.58 13.89
CA PHE A 82 -8.44 0.14 13.97
C PHE A 82 -7.35 -0.17 14.99
N ASN A 83 -7.32 -1.40 15.50
CA ASN A 83 -6.29 -1.83 16.44
C ASN A 83 -4.91 -1.87 15.76
N ALA A 84 -3.85 -2.01 16.57
CA ALA A 84 -2.48 -1.97 16.06
C ALA A 84 -2.18 -3.06 15.03
N PRO A 85 -2.54 -4.34 15.22
CA PRO A 85 -2.25 -5.36 14.21
C PRO A 85 -2.92 -5.07 12.86
N LEU A 86 -4.16 -4.61 12.86
CA LEU A 86 -4.87 -4.28 11.61
C LEU A 86 -4.32 -2.99 11.00
N SER A 87 -4.02 -1.99 11.81
CA SER A 87 -3.39 -0.75 11.34
C SER A 87 -2.04 -1.03 10.66
N GLU A 88 -1.26 -1.97 11.20
CA GLU A 88 0.01 -2.37 10.58
C GLU A 88 -0.22 -2.98 9.19
N ARG A 89 -1.21 -3.84 9.04
CA ARG A 89 -1.52 -4.45 7.74
C ARG A 89 -2.04 -3.41 6.75
N ILE A 90 -2.87 -2.49 7.20
CA ILE A 90 -3.37 -1.41 6.34
C ILE A 90 -2.22 -0.53 5.85
N LEU A 91 -1.31 -0.16 6.75
CA LEU A 91 -0.14 0.65 6.40
C LEU A 91 0.77 -0.10 5.42
N ASP A 92 0.97 -1.40 5.64
CA ASP A 92 1.81 -2.22 4.77
C ASP A 92 1.22 -2.35 3.37
N LEU A 93 -0.10 -2.54 3.27
CA LEU A 93 -0.79 -2.57 1.99
C LEU A 93 -0.69 -1.22 1.27
N ALA A 94 -0.91 -0.12 2.00
CA ALA A 94 -0.76 1.22 1.45
C ALA A 94 0.67 1.47 0.96
N SER A 95 1.67 1.04 1.71
CA SER A 95 3.08 1.16 1.35
C SER A 95 3.41 0.41 0.05
N LEU A 96 2.88 -0.79 -0.10
CA LEU A 96 3.08 -1.59 -1.30
C LEU A 96 2.45 -0.91 -2.52
N TYR A 97 1.21 -0.44 -2.39
CA TYR A 97 0.54 0.27 -3.49
C TYR A 97 1.23 1.59 -3.82
N SER A 98 1.66 2.35 -2.81
CA SER A 98 2.42 3.59 -3.01
C SER A 98 3.69 3.32 -3.83
N TYR A 99 4.41 2.26 -3.50
CA TYR A 99 5.61 1.85 -4.23
C TYR A 99 5.27 1.43 -5.67
N GLY A 100 4.23 0.64 -5.85
CA GLY A 100 3.78 0.24 -7.18
C GLY A 100 3.41 1.43 -8.06
N TYR A 101 2.71 2.40 -7.51
CA TYR A 101 2.34 3.62 -8.23
C TYR A 101 3.58 4.43 -8.63
N GLU A 102 4.55 4.51 -7.73
CA GLU A 102 5.82 5.19 -8.00
C GLU A 102 6.54 4.53 -9.18
N VAL A 103 6.67 3.22 -9.16
CA VAL A 103 7.43 2.47 -10.18
C VAL A 103 6.70 2.43 -11.51
N PHE A 104 5.40 2.21 -11.50
CA PHE A 104 4.60 2.11 -12.73
C PHE A 104 4.27 3.47 -13.34
N GLU A 105 4.30 4.53 -12.54
CA GLU A 105 3.93 5.90 -12.95
C GLU A 105 2.51 6.02 -13.51
N ASP A 106 1.66 5.04 -13.23
CA ASP A 106 0.28 4.95 -13.71
C ASP A 106 -0.51 4.09 -12.73
N GLU A 107 -1.39 4.73 -11.95
CA GLU A 107 -2.15 4.06 -10.90
C GLU A 107 -3.08 2.98 -11.47
N ALA A 108 -3.78 3.30 -12.53
CA ALA A 108 -4.70 2.34 -13.15
C ALA A 108 -3.95 1.11 -13.67
N ARG A 109 -2.79 1.32 -14.25
CA ARG A 109 -1.96 0.24 -14.78
C ARG A 109 -1.46 -0.67 -13.64
N PHE A 110 -1.01 -0.10 -12.54
CA PHE A 110 -0.58 -0.89 -11.38
C PHE A 110 -1.77 -1.63 -10.76
N ASN A 111 -2.91 -0.97 -10.61
CA ASN A 111 -4.12 -1.62 -10.09
C ASN A 111 -4.49 -2.85 -10.91
N GLN A 112 -4.39 -2.76 -12.24
CA GLN A 112 -4.66 -3.88 -13.14
C GLN A 112 -3.60 -4.98 -13.01
N TRP A 113 -2.33 -4.60 -12.90
CA TRP A 113 -1.21 -5.54 -12.77
C TRP A 113 -1.37 -6.45 -11.54
N MET A 114 -1.90 -5.91 -10.47
CA MET A 114 -2.12 -6.66 -9.22
C MET A 114 -3.08 -7.85 -9.40
N PHE A 115 -3.91 -7.84 -10.43
CA PHE A 115 -4.90 -8.91 -10.67
C PHE A 115 -4.54 -9.81 -11.85
N ARG A 116 -3.38 -9.64 -12.47
CA ARG A 116 -2.94 -10.48 -13.59
C ARG A 116 -2.09 -11.64 -13.11
N PRO A 117 -2.29 -12.85 -13.66
CA PRO A 117 -1.39 -13.96 -13.38
C PRO A 117 0.06 -13.59 -13.68
N ASN A 118 0.97 -13.98 -12.81
CA ASN A 118 2.38 -13.63 -12.91
C ASN A 118 3.24 -14.89 -12.82
N LYS A 119 4.08 -15.13 -13.82
CA LYS A 119 4.93 -16.32 -13.87
C LYS A 119 5.90 -16.39 -12.69
N ALA A 120 6.43 -15.26 -12.25
CA ALA A 120 7.35 -15.20 -11.11
C ALA A 120 6.67 -15.62 -9.80
N LEU A 121 5.34 -15.64 -9.77
CA LEU A 121 4.54 -16.05 -8.61
C LEU A 121 3.85 -17.40 -8.83
N GLY A 122 4.39 -18.23 -9.70
CA GLY A 122 3.81 -19.54 -9.99
C GLY A 122 2.47 -19.48 -10.72
N GLY A 123 2.21 -18.39 -11.45
CA GLY A 123 0.96 -18.17 -12.17
C GLY A 123 -0.15 -17.54 -11.35
N GLN A 124 0.10 -17.23 -10.09
CA GLN A 124 -0.87 -16.52 -9.24
C GLN A 124 -0.81 -15.02 -9.54
N ALA A 125 -1.90 -14.31 -9.30
CA ALA A 125 -1.90 -12.87 -9.36
C ALA A 125 -1.23 -12.31 -8.09
N PRO A 126 -0.51 -11.17 -8.19
CA PRO A 126 0.09 -10.55 -7.01
C PRO A 126 -0.90 -10.34 -5.86
N TYR A 127 -2.13 -9.95 -6.19
CA TYR A 127 -3.16 -9.69 -5.18
C TYR A 127 -3.47 -10.92 -4.33
N ASP A 128 -3.40 -12.12 -4.91
CA ASP A 128 -3.70 -13.37 -4.21
C ASP A 128 -2.71 -13.67 -3.07
N LEU A 129 -1.58 -12.96 -3.03
CA LEU A 129 -0.55 -13.13 -2.02
C LEU A 129 -0.57 -12.05 -0.93
N MET A 130 -1.53 -11.12 -0.98
CA MET A 130 -1.53 -9.96 -0.08
C MET A 130 -1.88 -10.27 1.36
N ASP A 131 -2.48 -11.43 1.63
CA ASP A 131 -2.92 -11.83 2.96
C ASP A 131 -1.80 -12.29 3.88
N SER A 132 -0.59 -12.44 3.39
CA SER A 132 0.57 -12.81 4.19
C SER A 132 1.74 -11.87 3.98
N GLN A 133 2.57 -11.73 5.02
CA GLN A 133 3.78 -10.92 4.95
C GLN A 133 4.75 -11.46 3.90
N PHE A 134 4.91 -12.77 3.83
CA PHE A 134 5.80 -13.40 2.85
C PHE A 134 5.34 -13.12 1.41
N GLY A 135 4.03 -13.16 1.17
CA GLY A 135 3.47 -12.83 -0.14
C GLY A 135 3.69 -11.38 -0.50
N ARG A 136 3.48 -10.47 0.44
CA ARG A 136 3.72 -9.04 0.20
C ARG A 136 5.19 -8.75 -0.09
N GLU A 137 6.11 -9.44 0.59
CA GLU A 137 7.54 -9.30 0.33
C GLU A 137 7.91 -9.78 -1.08
N GLU A 138 7.35 -10.90 -1.52
CA GLU A 138 7.57 -11.41 -2.88
C GLU A 138 7.10 -10.40 -3.93
N VAL A 139 5.93 -9.82 -3.74
CA VAL A 139 5.40 -8.83 -4.67
C VAL A 139 6.27 -7.58 -4.67
N ARG A 140 6.75 -7.12 -3.51
CA ARG A 140 7.70 -5.99 -3.44
C ARG A 140 8.97 -6.28 -4.22
N ASP A 141 9.50 -7.49 -4.11
CA ASP A 141 10.71 -7.87 -4.83
C ASP A 141 10.50 -7.80 -6.34
N ILE A 142 9.33 -8.23 -6.82
CA ILE A 142 9.01 -8.13 -8.25
C ILE A 142 8.92 -6.67 -8.69
N ILE A 143 8.26 -5.82 -7.91
CA ILE A 143 8.17 -4.39 -8.20
C ILE A 143 9.57 -3.78 -8.23
N GLY A 144 10.44 -4.19 -7.29
CA GLY A 144 11.83 -3.74 -7.26
C GLY A 144 12.62 -4.12 -8.49
N ARG A 145 12.40 -5.33 -9.02
CA ARG A 145 13.05 -5.76 -10.28
C ARG A 145 12.58 -4.93 -11.47
N ILE A 146 11.30 -4.59 -11.51
CA ILE A 146 10.75 -3.71 -12.54
C ILE A 146 11.39 -2.33 -12.43
N ASP A 147 11.50 -1.80 -11.21
CA ASP A 147 12.10 -0.49 -10.93
C ASP A 147 13.55 -0.40 -11.42
N TYR A 148 14.33 -1.45 -11.18
CA TYR A 148 15.73 -1.49 -11.60
C TYR A 148 15.93 -1.96 -13.06
N GLY A 149 14.84 -2.25 -13.77
CA GLY A 149 14.95 -2.67 -15.17
C GLY A 149 15.51 -4.06 -15.37
N VAL A 150 15.58 -4.91 -14.34
CA VAL A 150 16.10 -6.28 -14.44
C VAL A 150 15.00 -7.30 -14.74
N TYR A 151 13.76 -6.87 -14.73
CA TYR A 151 12.61 -7.69 -15.04
C TYR A 151 12.16 -7.41 -16.47
N SER A 152 12.11 -8.43 -17.26
CA SER A 152 11.71 -8.29 -18.66
C SER A 152 10.60 -9.27 -19.03
#